data_847277b9ee57926e1f1568e5d7b615bf
#
_entry.id   847277b9ee57926e1f1568e5d7b615bf
#
_cell.length_a   1.000
_cell.length_b   1.000
_cell.length_c   1.000
_cell.angle_alpha   90.00
_cell.angle_beta   90.00
_cell.angle_gamma   90.00
#
_symmetry.space_group_name_H-M   'P 1'
#
loop_
_entity.id
_entity.type
_entity.pdbx_description
1 polymer ?
#
loop_
_entity_poly.entity_id
_entity_poly.type
_entity_poly.pdbx_seq_one_letter_code
_entity_poly.pdbx_strand_id
1 'polypeptide(L)' 'EAQNLTKHELKTIVTRVGEGTKLVLTGDVEQIDNIYIDERTNGLTYAVEKMKEHEITGHITLKKGERSAIATLGSKIL' A
#
# COMPACT_ATOMS: atom_id res chain seq x y z
N GLU A 1 -1.80 -1.37 -5.27
CA GLU A 1 -0.41 -1.25 -5.78
C GLU A 1 0.40 -0.14 -5.13
N ALA A 2 -0.11 0.43 -4.04
CA ALA A 2 0.59 1.55 -3.37
C ALA A 2 1.96 1.16 -2.79
N GLN A 3 2.22 -0.13 -2.61
CA GLN A 3 3.53 -0.61 -2.17
C GLN A 3 4.65 -0.32 -3.18
N ASN A 4 4.31 -0.05 -4.43
CA ASN A 4 5.28 0.28 -5.48
C ASN A 4 5.58 1.77 -5.60
N LEU A 5 4.93 2.61 -4.79
CA LEU A 5 5.16 4.05 -4.79
C LEU A 5 6.33 4.41 -3.89
N THR A 6 7.12 5.38 -4.33
CA THR A 6 8.14 5.99 -3.48
C THR A 6 7.47 6.90 -2.46
N LYS A 7 8.22 7.31 -1.42
CA LYS A 7 7.73 8.28 -0.44
C LYS A 7 7.31 9.59 -1.11
N HIS A 8 8.09 10.05 -2.07
CA HIS A 8 7.80 11.30 -2.78
C HIS A 8 6.53 11.19 -3.63
N GLU A 9 6.38 10.09 -4.35
CA GLU A 9 5.18 9.87 -5.18
C GLU A 9 3.93 9.83 -4.32
N LEU A 10 3.97 9.13 -3.19
CA LEU A 10 2.81 9.06 -2.32
C LEU A 10 2.49 10.40 -1.67
N LYS A 11 3.52 11.16 -1.24
CA LYS A 11 3.31 12.51 -0.74
C LYS A 11 2.62 13.39 -1.77
N THR A 12 3.02 13.28 -3.02
CA THR A 12 2.40 14.05 -4.12
C THR A 12 0.92 13.73 -4.25
N ILE A 13 0.56 12.44 -4.17
CA ILE A 13 -0.84 12.01 -4.25
C ILE A 13 -1.64 12.53 -3.05
N VAL A 14 -1.16 12.31 -1.85
CA VAL A 14 -1.86 12.68 -0.62
C VAL A 14 -2.09 14.18 -0.52
N THR A 15 -1.10 14.97 -0.89
CA THR A 15 -1.20 16.43 -0.77
C THR A 15 -2.11 17.07 -1.81
N ARG A 16 -2.62 16.30 -2.76
CA ARG A 16 -3.54 16.78 -3.80
C ARG A 16 -4.99 16.38 -3.57
N VAL A 17 -5.28 15.70 -2.46
CA VAL A 17 -6.65 15.32 -2.12
C VAL A 17 -7.43 16.59 -1.73
N GLY A 18 -8.57 16.80 -2.38
CA GLY A 18 -9.42 17.97 -2.13
C GLY A 18 -10.36 17.76 -0.96
N GLU A 19 -10.94 18.87 -0.48
CA GLU A 19 -11.95 18.82 0.58
C GLU A 19 -13.12 17.92 0.18
N GLY A 20 -13.60 17.13 1.15
CA GLY A 20 -14.71 16.22 0.92
C GLY A 20 -14.35 14.95 0.18
N THR A 21 -13.07 14.76 -0.15
CA THR A 21 -12.57 13.57 -0.85
C THR A 21 -11.97 12.58 0.15
N LYS A 22 -12.22 11.31 -0.06
CA LYS A 22 -11.59 10.22 0.70
C LYS A 22 -10.58 9.53 -0.21
N LEU A 23 -9.36 9.39 0.27
CA LEU A 23 -8.31 8.62 -0.42
C LEU A 23 -8.18 7.26 0.26
N VAL A 24 -8.30 6.20 -0.51
CA VAL A 24 -8.08 4.83 -0.03
C VAL A 24 -6.86 4.26 -0.72
N LEU A 25 -5.86 3.88 0.05
CA LEU A 25 -4.66 3.24 -0.47
C LEU A 25 -4.77 1.73 -0.25
N THR A 26 -4.58 0.96 -1.29
CA THR A 26 -4.50 -0.49 -1.19
C THR A 26 -3.13 -0.96 -1.63
N GLY A 27 -2.57 -1.93 -0.93
CA GLY A 27 -1.26 -2.43 -1.29
C GLY A 27 -0.86 -3.64 -0.46
N ASP A 28 0.21 -4.28 -0.89
CA ASP A 28 0.79 -5.44 -0.23
C ASP A 28 2.31 -5.33 -0.29
N VAL A 29 2.93 -5.11 0.86
CA VAL A 29 4.39 -4.92 0.94
C VAL A 29 5.20 -6.16 0.55
N GLU A 30 4.55 -7.32 0.46
CA GLU A 30 5.19 -8.54 -0.02
C GLU A 30 5.22 -8.64 -1.55
N GLN A 31 4.54 -7.73 -2.26
CA GLN A 31 4.44 -7.71 -3.72
C GLN A 31 5.07 -6.48 -4.34
N ILE A 32 6.20 -6.04 -3.82
CA ILE A 32 6.91 -4.88 -4.36
C ILE A 32 7.67 -5.28 -5.63
N ASP A 33 7.32 -4.63 -6.74
CA ASP A 33 7.96 -4.85 -8.05
C ASP A 33 8.98 -3.76 -8.40
N ASN A 34 8.88 -2.59 -7.75
CA ASN A 34 9.80 -1.49 -8.01
C ASN A 34 11.17 -1.81 -7.43
N ILE A 35 12.19 -1.90 -8.30
CA ILE A 35 13.55 -2.30 -7.90
C ILE A 35 14.27 -1.26 -7.04
N TYR A 36 13.76 -0.03 -6.97
CA TYR A 36 14.38 1.06 -6.20
C TYR A 36 13.89 1.17 -4.77
N ILE A 37 12.87 0.38 -4.40
CA ILE A 37 12.28 0.41 -3.05
C ILE A 37 12.14 -1.00 -2.50
N ASP A 38 12.03 -1.09 -1.16
CA ASP A 38 11.84 -2.35 -0.46
C ASP A 38 10.71 -2.23 0.56
N GLU A 39 10.55 -3.24 1.41
CA GLU A 39 9.50 -3.27 2.45
C GLU A 39 9.59 -2.10 3.43
N ARG A 40 10.77 -1.51 3.61
CA ARG A 40 10.98 -0.39 4.54
C ARG A 40 10.88 0.97 3.87
N THR A 41 11.30 1.06 2.61
CA THR A 41 11.48 2.35 1.91
C THR A 41 10.32 2.72 1.00
N ASN A 42 9.33 1.83 0.83
CA ASN A 42 8.18 2.14 0.00
C ASN A 42 7.30 3.21 0.65
N GLY A 43 6.59 3.97 -0.18
CA GLY A 43 5.76 5.08 0.28
C GLY A 43 4.61 4.65 1.16
N LEU A 44 4.02 3.48 0.90
CA LEU A 44 2.88 2.99 1.68
C LEU A 44 3.27 2.75 3.14
N THR A 45 4.35 2.01 3.39
CA THR A 45 4.84 1.75 4.74
C THR A 45 5.17 3.05 5.46
N TYR A 46 5.84 3.96 4.78
CA TYR A 46 6.20 5.27 5.33
C TYR A 46 4.96 6.08 5.70
N ALA A 47 3.96 6.13 4.81
CA ALA A 47 2.72 6.86 5.08
C ALA A 47 1.95 6.27 6.26
N VAL A 48 1.85 4.95 6.34
CA VAL A 48 1.19 4.27 7.47
C VAL A 48 1.87 4.64 8.78
N GLU A 49 3.19 4.55 8.85
CA GLU A 49 3.94 4.85 10.08
C GLU A 49 3.78 6.32 10.50
N LYS A 50 3.71 7.24 9.55
CA LYS A 50 3.62 8.67 9.85
C LYS A 50 2.19 9.13 10.13
N MET A 51 1.18 8.49 9.58
CA MET A 51 -0.20 9.01 9.58
C MET A 51 -1.19 8.17 10.37
N LYS A 52 -0.89 6.94 10.71
CA LYS A 52 -1.88 6.02 11.31
C LYS A 52 -2.48 6.49 12.63
N GLU A 53 -1.80 7.36 13.36
CA GLU A 53 -2.27 7.87 14.65
C GLU A 53 -3.05 9.19 14.54
N HIS A 54 -3.17 9.74 13.35
CA HIS A 54 -3.93 10.97 13.13
C HIS A 54 -5.41 10.65 12.94
N GLU A 55 -6.29 11.45 13.54
CA GLU A 55 -7.73 11.19 13.58
C GLU A 55 -8.39 11.06 12.22
N ILE A 56 -7.89 11.77 11.21
CA ILE A 56 -8.48 11.73 9.87
C ILE A 56 -8.04 10.53 9.05
N THR A 57 -7.24 9.64 9.63
CA THR A 57 -6.75 8.45 8.95
C THR A 57 -7.22 7.18 9.62
N GLY A 58 -7.24 6.10 8.85
CA GLY A 58 -7.51 4.76 9.36
C GLY A 58 -6.59 3.76 8.67
N HIS A 59 -6.24 2.69 9.37
CA HIS A 59 -5.38 1.66 8.82
C HIS A 59 -5.84 0.28 9.24
N ILE A 60 -5.89 -0.63 8.27
CA ILE A 60 -6.22 -2.04 8.51
C ILE A 60 -5.20 -2.90 7.77
N THR A 61 -4.64 -3.88 8.46
CA THR A 61 -3.81 -4.90 7.84
C THR A 61 -4.60 -6.20 7.74
N LEU A 62 -4.77 -6.68 6.51
CA LEU A 62 -5.41 -7.97 6.26
C LEU A 62 -4.35 -9.06 6.31
N LYS A 63 -4.54 -10.03 7.16
CA LYS A 63 -3.52 -11.07 7.42
C LYS A 63 -3.79 -12.39 6.70
N LYS A 64 -5.02 -12.62 6.27
CA LYS A 64 -5.44 -13.84 5.61
C LYS A 64 -5.81 -13.55 4.16
N GLY A 65 -5.15 -14.22 3.22
CA GLY A 65 -5.49 -14.12 1.82
C GLY A 65 -6.67 -14.99 1.46
N GLU A 66 -7.58 -14.44 0.67
CA GLU A 66 -8.71 -15.17 0.11
C GLU A 66 -8.52 -15.18 -1.41
N ARG A 67 -8.13 -16.32 -1.95
CA ARG A 67 -7.87 -16.47 -3.38
C ARG A 67 -8.63 -17.66 -3.94
N SER A 68 -8.96 -17.57 -5.22
CA SER A 68 -9.51 -18.72 -5.95
C SER A 68 -8.48 -19.84 -6.04
N ALA A 69 -8.95 -21.07 -6.33
CA ALA A 69 -8.06 -22.22 -6.49
C ALA A 69 -7.00 -22.00 -7.58
N ILE A 70 -7.40 -21.41 -8.72
CA ILE A 70 -6.46 -21.15 -9.81
C ILE A 70 -5.44 -20.06 -9.45
N ALA A 71 -5.86 -19.01 -8.76
CA ALA A 71 -4.94 -17.96 -8.33
C ALA A 71 -3.92 -18.50 -7.32
N THR A 72 -4.35 -19.35 -6.41
CA THR A 72 -3.47 -20.00 -5.44
C THR A 72 -2.48 -20.92 -6.13
N LEU A 73 -2.94 -21.72 -7.08
CA LEU A 73 -2.07 -22.59 -7.86
C LEU A 73 -1.04 -21.78 -8.64
N GLY A 74 -1.50 -20.74 -9.34
CA GLY A 74 -0.60 -19.89 -10.13
C GLY A 74 0.49 -19.23 -9.30
N SER A 75 0.17 -18.78 -8.09
CA SER A 75 1.15 -18.16 -7.21
C SER A 75 2.23 -19.14 -6.74
N LYS A 76 1.96 -20.45 -6.78
CA LYS A 76 2.91 -21.48 -6.35
C LYS A 76 3.80 -22.00 -7.48
N ILE A 77 3.28 -22.06 -8.71
CA ILE A 77 3.96 -22.74 -9.82
C ILE A 77 4.45 -21.81 -10.93
N LEU A 78 4.05 -20.56 -10.95
CA LEU A 78 4.47 -19.58 -11.98
C LEU A 78 5.57 -18.59 -11.50
#